data_b340c52cec1c67d89add65d932b15a88
#
_entry.id   b340c52cec1c67d89add65d932b15a88
#
_cell.length_a   1.000
_cell.length_b   1.000
_cell.length_c   1.000
_cell.angle_alpha   90.00
_cell.angle_beta   90.00
_cell.angle_gamma   90.00
#
_symmetry.space_group_name_H-M   'P 1'
#
loop_
_entity.id
_entity.type
_entity.pdbx_description
1 polymer ?
#
loop_
_entity_poly.entity_id
_entity_poly.type
_entity_poly.pdbx_seq_one_letter_code
_entity_poly.pdbx_strand_id
1 'polypeptide(L)'
;MLGDAREAAALDAFVREHPHGTPFHLTGWSRAVEAGCRQRARFLIAGQGARIEGVLPLTEIASPLFGRALVSTGFAVGGGILAAGPQTELMLADAARDLAGRLGCPLELRGGPAPGEGWVIDDATYAGFARRLAADDDAELKAIPRKQRAEVRRALGFDLNIEAGRSARERAVHYAVYAESVRNLGTPVFPRSLFDYVLNEFGEDSDILTISQNGVPISSVLSFYYRGSVMPYWGGGTRSARGWRANDLLYFALMRHARARGCTRFDFGRSKVGTGAYAFKKNWGFDPVQLRYATLGPGRSINPLDPRYRFQVALWKHMPLAVANRIGPIIARGLG
;
A
#
# COMPACT_ATOMS: atom_id res chain seq x y z
N MET A 1 -14.50 -1.75 -17.55
CA MET A 1 -14.94 -2.81 -16.62
C MET A 1 -14.40 -4.13 -17.17
N LEU A 2 -13.96 -5.04 -16.32
CA LEU A 2 -13.66 -6.41 -16.74
C LEU A 2 -14.97 -7.06 -17.20
N GLY A 3 -14.95 -7.75 -18.34
CA GLY A 3 -16.17 -8.25 -18.99
C GLY A 3 -16.87 -9.35 -18.21
N ASP A 4 -16.10 -10.36 -17.75
CA ASP A 4 -16.63 -11.49 -17.00
C ASP A 4 -15.56 -12.13 -16.09
N ALA A 5 -15.97 -13.16 -15.33
CA ALA A 5 -15.08 -13.88 -14.42
C ALA A 5 -13.94 -14.62 -15.15
N ARG A 6 -14.15 -15.05 -16.40
CA ARG A 6 -13.15 -15.75 -17.21
C ARG A 6 -12.04 -14.82 -17.66
N GLU A 7 -12.41 -13.61 -18.12
CA GLU A 7 -11.44 -12.57 -18.48
C GLU A 7 -10.60 -12.15 -17.26
N ALA A 8 -11.24 -11.95 -16.10
CA ALA A 8 -10.56 -11.63 -14.85
C ALA A 8 -9.57 -12.73 -14.44
N ALA A 9 -9.95 -14.00 -14.55
CA ALA A 9 -9.07 -15.14 -14.23
C ALA A 9 -7.86 -15.21 -15.17
N ALA A 10 -8.06 -15.01 -16.47
CA ALA A 10 -6.99 -15.00 -17.47
C ALA A 10 -5.99 -13.84 -17.21
N LEU A 11 -6.50 -12.67 -16.85
CA LEU A 11 -5.67 -11.50 -16.50
C LEU A 11 -4.87 -11.77 -15.21
N ASP A 12 -5.51 -12.30 -14.17
CA ASP A 12 -4.84 -12.61 -12.91
C ASP A 12 -3.78 -13.71 -13.10
N ALA A 13 -3.99 -14.69 -14.01
CA ALA A 13 -3.00 -15.69 -14.38
C ALA A 13 -1.78 -15.04 -15.04
N PHE A 14 -1.97 -14.16 -16.03
CA PHE A 14 -0.89 -13.41 -16.66
C PHE A 14 -0.08 -12.61 -15.63
N VAL A 15 -0.76 -11.90 -14.73
CA VAL A 15 -0.10 -11.12 -13.65
C VAL A 15 0.71 -12.03 -12.73
N ARG A 16 0.17 -13.21 -12.36
CA ARG A 16 0.86 -14.17 -11.48
C ARG A 16 2.08 -14.82 -12.14
N GLU A 17 2.10 -14.95 -13.44
CA GLU A 17 3.24 -15.48 -14.20
C GLU A 17 4.29 -14.41 -14.52
N HIS A 18 3.87 -13.15 -14.69
CA HIS A 18 4.78 -12.07 -15.07
C HIS A 18 5.81 -11.77 -13.96
N PRO A 19 7.13 -11.68 -14.25
CA PRO A 19 8.18 -11.51 -13.24
C PRO A 19 8.02 -10.27 -12.36
N HIS A 20 7.44 -9.20 -12.91
CA HIS A 20 7.17 -7.93 -12.19
C HIS A 20 5.72 -7.79 -11.72
N GLY A 21 4.92 -8.86 -11.79
CA GLY A 21 3.56 -8.86 -11.26
C GLY A 21 3.54 -8.59 -9.75
N THR A 22 2.56 -7.81 -9.31
CA THR A 22 2.34 -7.46 -7.90
C THR A 22 0.87 -7.66 -7.54
N PRO A 23 0.49 -7.73 -6.26
CA PRO A 23 -0.93 -7.81 -5.89
C PRO A 23 -1.76 -6.63 -6.40
N PHE A 24 -1.14 -5.48 -6.68
CA PHE A 24 -1.80 -4.28 -7.18
C PHE A 24 -2.21 -4.36 -8.67
N HIS A 25 -1.67 -5.32 -9.41
CA HIS A 25 -2.07 -5.60 -10.79
C HIS A 25 -3.25 -6.57 -10.87
N LEU A 26 -3.54 -7.31 -9.78
CA LEU A 26 -4.64 -8.27 -9.74
C LEU A 26 -6.00 -7.56 -9.79
N THR A 27 -6.95 -8.21 -10.42
CA THR A 27 -8.32 -7.70 -10.56
C THR A 27 -8.99 -7.46 -9.22
N GLY A 28 -8.67 -8.29 -8.21
CA GLY A 28 -9.14 -8.14 -6.83
C GLY A 28 -8.80 -6.79 -6.21
N TRP A 29 -7.59 -6.25 -6.45
CA TRP A 29 -7.25 -4.91 -5.97
C TRP A 29 -8.17 -3.83 -6.57
N SER A 30 -8.33 -3.86 -7.87
CA SER A 30 -9.18 -2.90 -8.59
C SER A 30 -10.65 -2.97 -8.15
N ARG A 31 -11.19 -4.20 -7.96
CA ARG A 31 -12.55 -4.40 -7.43
C ARG A 31 -12.68 -3.85 -6.00
N ALA A 32 -11.68 -4.10 -5.14
CA ALA A 32 -11.69 -3.60 -3.77
C ALA A 32 -11.66 -2.06 -3.72
N VAL A 33 -10.85 -1.42 -4.57
CA VAL A 33 -10.78 0.05 -4.69
C VAL A 33 -12.09 0.62 -5.22
N GLU A 34 -12.66 0.02 -6.27
CA GLU A 34 -13.92 0.48 -6.85
C GLU A 34 -15.08 0.39 -5.84
N ALA A 35 -15.24 -0.74 -5.19
CA ALA A 35 -16.29 -0.94 -4.19
C ALA A 35 -16.03 -0.16 -2.89
N GLY A 36 -14.78 -0.14 -2.42
CA GLY A 36 -14.41 0.45 -1.14
C GLY A 36 -14.26 1.97 -1.16
N CYS A 37 -13.72 2.53 -2.24
CA CYS A 37 -13.46 3.97 -2.38
C CYS A 37 -14.40 4.68 -3.36
N ARG A 38 -15.25 3.95 -4.08
CA ARG A 38 -16.14 4.50 -5.13
C ARG A 38 -15.35 5.25 -6.22
N GLN A 39 -14.19 4.71 -6.58
CA GLN A 39 -13.36 5.20 -7.66
C GLN A 39 -13.40 4.18 -8.81
N ARG A 40 -13.55 4.64 -10.04
CA ARG A 40 -13.76 3.76 -11.18
C ARG A 40 -12.47 3.03 -11.57
N ALA A 41 -12.49 1.71 -11.62
CA ALA A 41 -11.39 0.90 -12.11
C ALA A 41 -11.48 0.67 -13.63
N ARG A 42 -10.33 0.64 -14.28
CA ARG A 42 -10.16 0.34 -15.71
C ARG A 42 -8.97 -0.58 -15.90
N PHE A 43 -9.02 -1.40 -16.94
CA PHE A 43 -7.88 -2.16 -17.41
C PHE A 43 -7.64 -1.86 -18.88
N LEU A 44 -6.39 -1.57 -19.23
CA LEU A 44 -5.92 -1.65 -20.60
C LEU A 44 -5.23 -2.99 -20.76
N ILE A 45 -5.67 -3.76 -21.75
CA ILE A 45 -5.17 -5.12 -22.01
C ILE A 45 -4.67 -5.13 -23.45
N ALA A 46 -3.42 -5.52 -23.65
CA ALA A 46 -2.84 -5.76 -24.96
C ALA A 46 -2.74 -7.29 -25.19
N GLY A 47 -3.03 -7.74 -26.40
CA GLY A 47 -2.93 -9.14 -26.77
C GLY A 47 -3.59 -9.46 -28.08
N GLN A 48 -3.48 -10.73 -28.49
CA GLN A 48 -4.10 -11.26 -29.72
C GLN A 48 -5.02 -12.44 -29.37
N GLY A 49 -6.29 -12.32 -29.72
CA GLY A 49 -7.29 -13.36 -29.40
C GLY A 49 -7.41 -13.55 -27.89
N ALA A 50 -7.18 -14.78 -27.42
CA ALA A 50 -7.23 -15.11 -25.99
C ALA A 50 -5.89 -14.92 -25.26
N ARG A 51 -4.79 -14.60 -25.97
CA ARG A 51 -3.47 -14.41 -25.38
C ARG A 51 -3.28 -12.99 -24.89
N ILE A 52 -3.07 -12.83 -23.59
CA ILE A 52 -2.70 -11.54 -22.96
C ILE A 52 -1.18 -11.39 -23.08
N GLU A 53 -0.74 -10.25 -23.59
CA GLU A 53 0.67 -9.88 -23.75
C GLU A 53 1.05 -8.66 -22.91
N GLY A 54 0.06 -7.97 -22.36
CA GLY A 54 0.31 -6.86 -21.44
C GLY A 54 -0.95 -6.37 -20.76
N VAL A 55 -0.77 -5.75 -19.60
CA VAL A 55 -1.83 -5.18 -18.79
C VAL A 55 -1.38 -3.90 -18.10
N LEU A 56 -2.30 -2.96 -17.99
CA LEU A 56 -2.17 -1.77 -17.17
C LEU A 56 -3.48 -1.52 -16.42
N PRO A 57 -3.52 -1.80 -15.11
CA PRO A 57 -4.65 -1.42 -14.27
C PRO A 57 -4.61 0.09 -14.00
N LEU A 58 -5.74 0.74 -14.15
CA LEU A 58 -5.90 2.17 -13.95
C LEU A 58 -7.07 2.45 -13.00
N THR A 59 -6.92 3.46 -12.17
CA THR A 59 -8.00 3.98 -11.32
C THR A 59 -8.27 5.43 -11.71
N GLU A 60 -9.51 5.72 -12.07
CA GLU A 60 -9.98 7.08 -12.30
C GLU A 60 -10.35 7.72 -10.96
N ILE A 61 -9.39 8.44 -10.36
CA ILE A 61 -9.60 9.16 -9.12
C ILE A 61 -10.39 10.43 -9.42
N ALA A 62 -11.53 10.58 -8.76
CA ALA A 62 -12.34 11.79 -8.82
C ALA A 62 -12.60 12.34 -7.41
N SER A 63 -12.27 13.60 -7.19
CA SER A 63 -12.43 14.26 -5.90
C SER A 63 -12.84 15.73 -6.08
N PRO A 64 -13.88 16.19 -5.37
CA PRO A 64 -14.21 17.62 -5.37
C PRO A 64 -13.10 18.50 -4.81
N LEU A 65 -12.26 17.94 -3.90
CA LEU A 65 -11.17 18.67 -3.24
C LEU A 65 -9.86 18.64 -4.03
N PHE A 66 -9.58 17.53 -4.74
CA PHE A 66 -8.27 17.27 -5.35
C PHE A 66 -8.33 17.09 -6.87
N GLY A 67 -9.50 17.35 -7.48
CA GLY A 67 -9.68 17.21 -8.91
C GLY A 67 -9.71 15.75 -9.37
N ARG A 68 -9.42 15.55 -10.68
CA ARG A 68 -9.42 14.24 -11.33
C ARG A 68 -8.01 13.83 -11.72
N ALA A 69 -7.73 12.52 -11.70
CA ALA A 69 -6.52 11.94 -12.27
C ALA A 69 -6.77 10.48 -12.66
N LEU A 70 -6.02 10.00 -13.62
CA LEU A 70 -5.92 8.58 -13.95
C LEU A 70 -4.61 8.06 -13.37
N VAL A 71 -4.67 7.02 -12.53
CA VAL A 71 -3.51 6.55 -11.77
C VAL A 71 -3.36 5.03 -11.89
N SER A 72 -2.17 4.55 -12.11
CA SER A 72 -1.86 3.10 -12.12
C SER A 72 -1.12 2.69 -10.84
N THR A 73 -1.68 2.07 -9.86
CA THR A 73 -3.08 1.84 -9.54
C THR A 73 -3.43 2.72 -8.34
N GLY A 74 -4.66 3.17 -8.25
CA GLY A 74 -5.10 3.99 -7.12
C GLY A 74 -4.91 3.27 -5.79
N PHE A 75 -4.51 4.00 -4.74
CA PHE A 75 -4.24 3.52 -3.37
C PHE A 75 -3.07 2.52 -3.27
N ALA A 76 -2.38 2.22 -4.37
CA ALA A 76 -1.24 1.30 -4.45
C ALA A 76 0.11 2.03 -4.44
N VAL A 77 1.14 1.27 -4.15
CA VAL A 77 2.56 1.73 -4.24
C VAL A 77 3.18 1.41 -5.59
N GLY A 78 2.54 0.55 -6.37
CA GLY A 78 2.94 0.12 -7.70
C GLY A 78 1.71 -0.14 -8.56
N GLY A 79 1.86 -0.86 -9.67
CA GLY A 79 0.74 -1.18 -10.58
C GLY A 79 0.95 -0.56 -11.96
N GLY A 80 2.21 -0.27 -12.35
CA GLY A 80 2.58 0.22 -13.68
C GLY A 80 2.35 -0.80 -14.79
N ILE A 81 2.86 -0.54 -15.97
CA ILE A 81 2.70 -1.43 -17.12
C ILE A 81 3.40 -2.77 -16.86
N LEU A 82 2.67 -3.86 -17.09
CA LEU A 82 3.24 -5.20 -17.27
C LEU A 82 3.10 -5.59 -18.73
N ALA A 83 4.18 -5.96 -19.40
CA ALA A 83 4.16 -6.32 -20.81
C ALA A 83 5.22 -7.37 -21.14
N ALA A 84 4.93 -8.21 -22.12
CA ALA A 84 5.84 -9.24 -22.61
C ALA A 84 7.05 -8.67 -23.39
N GLY A 85 6.99 -7.39 -23.80
CA GLY A 85 8.07 -6.73 -24.50
C GLY A 85 7.85 -5.24 -24.74
N PRO A 86 8.90 -4.52 -25.22
CA PRO A 86 8.88 -3.05 -25.32
C PRO A 86 7.79 -2.49 -26.25
N GLN A 87 7.42 -3.20 -27.30
CA GLN A 87 6.37 -2.76 -28.22
C GLN A 87 5.00 -2.74 -27.50
N THR A 88 4.70 -3.77 -26.73
CA THR A 88 3.47 -3.85 -25.93
C THR A 88 3.46 -2.79 -24.82
N GLU A 89 4.61 -2.46 -24.24
CA GLU A 89 4.77 -1.37 -23.26
C GLU A 89 4.36 -0.03 -23.87
N LEU A 90 4.89 0.30 -25.05
CA LEU A 90 4.57 1.54 -25.77
C LEU A 90 3.09 1.61 -26.15
N MET A 91 2.52 0.52 -26.67
CA MET A 91 1.10 0.44 -27.00
C MET A 91 0.20 0.73 -25.78
N LEU A 92 0.53 0.17 -24.62
CA LEU A 92 -0.23 0.41 -23.39
C LEU A 92 -0.03 1.85 -22.88
N ALA A 93 1.17 2.40 -22.97
CA ALA A 93 1.46 3.79 -22.61
C ALA A 93 0.68 4.78 -23.47
N ASP A 94 0.65 4.57 -24.79
CA ASP A 94 -0.10 5.41 -25.74
C ASP A 94 -1.61 5.28 -25.52
N ALA A 95 -2.14 4.07 -25.33
CA ALA A 95 -3.54 3.86 -25.00
C ALA A 95 -3.95 4.55 -23.69
N ALA A 96 -3.06 4.55 -22.68
CA ALA A 96 -3.29 5.26 -21.43
C ALA A 96 -3.27 6.79 -21.61
N ARG A 97 -2.36 7.31 -22.44
CA ARG A 97 -2.28 8.73 -22.85
C ARG A 97 -3.59 9.16 -23.50
N ASP A 98 -4.05 8.40 -24.50
CA ASP A 98 -5.30 8.67 -25.20
C ASP A 98 -6.51 8.63 -24.26
N LEU A 99 -6.55 7.67 -23.34
CA LEU A 99 -7.61 7.59 -22.35
C LEU A 99 -7.60 8.82 -21.42
N ALA A 100 -6.43 9.23 -20.93
CA ALA A 100 -6.29 10.42 -20.09
C ALA A 100 -6.71 11.69 -20.84
N GLY A 101 -6.35 11.80 -22.12
CA GLY A 101 -6.78 12.89 -23.00
C GLY A 101 -8.30 12.94 -23.16
N ARG A 102 -8.95 11.80 -23.42
CA ARG A 102 -10.43 11.71 -23.48
C ARG A 102 -11.11 12.06 -22.16
N LEU A 103 -10.47 11.74 -21.03
CA LEU A 103 -11.00 12.05 -19.70
C LEU A 103 -10.68 13.49 -19.25
N GLY A 104 -9.81 14.20 -19.96
CA GLY A 104 -9.37 15.55 -19.63
C GLY A 104 -8.67 15.62 -18.26
N CYS A 105 -7.82 14.62 -17.91
CA CYS A 105 -7.16 14.57 -16.63
C CYS A 105 -5.69 14.12 -16.75
N PRO A 106 -4.83 14.48 -15.79
CA PRO A 106 -3.46 13.99 -15.74
C PRO A 106 -3.42 12.47 -15.55
N LEU A 107 -2.32 11.86 -16.01
CA LEU A 107 -2.03 10.44 -15.88
C LEU A 107 -0.76 10.25 -15.05
N GLU A 108 -0.82 9.32 -14.05
CA GLU A 108 0.32 8.93 -13.23
C GLU A 108 0.53 7.41 -13.31
N LEU A 109 1.69 6.98 -13.76
CA LEU A 109 2.13 5.57 -13.74
C LEU A 109 3.09 5.35 -12.58
N ARG A 110 2.79 4.35 -11.73
CA ARG A 110 3.55 4.00 -10.52
C ARG A 110 4.38 2.74 -10.74
N GLY A 111 5.66 2.90 -11.03
CA GLY A 111 6.55 1.80 -11.41
C GLY A 111 6.36 1.39 -12.87
N GLY A 112 7.07 0.33 -13.24
CA GLY A 112 7.14 -0.12 -14.64
C GLY A 112 8.22 0.61 -15.43
N PRO A 113 8.31 0.33 -16.74
CA PRO A 113 9.26 0.96 -17.65
C PRO A 113 8.97 2.45 -17.86
N ALA A 114 9.96 3.19 -18.35
CA ALA A 114 9.79 4.57 -18.74
C ALA A 114 8.92 4.64 -20.02
N PRO A 115 7.78 5.35 -20.01
CA PRO A 115 6.80 5.24 -21.10
C PRO A 115 7.11 6.12 -22.34
N GLY A 116 8.37 6.49 -22.57
CA GLY A 116 8.79 7.27 -23.73
C GLY A 116 8.84 8.78 -23.52
N GLU A 117 8.76 9.56 -24.60
CA GLU A 117 8.87 11.02 -24.57
C GLU A 117 7.61 11.71 -24.02
N GLY A 118 7.80 12.93 -23.50
CA GLY A 118 6.73 13.79 -23.00
C GLY A 118 6.26 13.50 -21.59
N TRP A 119 6.84 12.50 -20.91
CA TRP A 119 6.56 12.19 -19.52
C TRP A 119 7.53 12.87 -18.56
N VAL A 120 7.02 13.34 -17.44
CA VAL A 120 7.84 13.80 -16.31
C VAL A 120 8.13 12.60 -15.43
N ILE A 121 9.42 12.29 -15.27
CA ILE A 121 9.88 11.17 -14.45
C ILE A 121 10.27 11.67 -13.07
N ASP A 122 9.71 11.06 -12.03
CA ASP A 122 10.09 11.24 -10.63
C ASP A 122 10.70 9.94 -10.11
N ASP A 123 11.99 9.95 -9.88
CA ASP A 123 12.77 8.85 -9.30
C ASP A 123 13.47 9.27 -7.99
N ALA A 124 13.10 10.42 -7.42
CA ALA A 124 13.71 10.99 -6.22
C ALA A 124 12.76 11.05 -5.01
N THR A 125 11.46 11.17 -5.23
CA THR A 125 10.48 11.42 -4.15
C THR A 125 10.22 10.19 -3.29
N TYR A 126 10.20 8.99 -3.86
CA TYR A 126 9.81 7.77 -3.17
C TYR A 126 10.87 6.68 -3.24
N ALA A 127 11.04 5.96 -2.13
CA ALA A 127 11.85 4.75 -2.10
C ALA A 127 11.05 3.56 -1.55
N GLY A 128 11.26 2.38 -2.12
CA GLY A 128 10.81 1.09 -1.64
C GLY A 128 11.84 0.48 -0.68
N PHE A 129 11.39 -0.41 0.19
CA PHE A 129 12.20 -1.05 1.21
C PHE A 129 11.87 -2.53 1.27
N ALA A 130 12.76 -3.37 0.82
CA ALA A 130 12.56 -4.80 0.90
C ALA A 130 13.88 -5.54 1.14
N ARG A 131 13.81 -6.65 1.90
CA ARG A 131 14.95 -7.54 2.10
C ARG A 131 14.51 -8.99 2.31
N ARG A 132 15.43 -9.91 2.25
CA ARG A 132 15.17 -11.30 2.62
C ARG A 132 14.92 -11.40 4.13
N LEU A 133 14.02 -12.29 4.52
CA LEU A 133 13.86 -12.71 5.90
C LEU A 133 15.05 -13.63 6.29
N ALA A 134 15.50 -13.52 7.52
CA ALA A 134 16.48 -14.45 8.05
C ALA A 134 15.82 -15.82 8.35
N ALA A 135 16.64 -16.86 8.54
CA ALA A 135 16.18 -18.23 8.67
C ALA A 135 15.34 -18.47 9.95
N ASP A 136 15.69 -17.80 11.03
CA ASP A 136 15.07 -17.95 12.34
C ASP A 136 15.01 -16.61 13.11
N ASP A 137 14.46 -16.65 14.32
CA ASP A 137 14.25 -15.46 15.16
C ASP A 137 15.57 -14.84 15.64
N ASP A 138 16.58 -15.67 15.97
CA ASP A 138 17.88 -15.20 16.44
C ASP A 138 18.66 -14.53 15.32
N ALA A 139 18.63 -15.14 14.13
CA ALA A 139 19.24 -14.58 12.93
C ALA A 139 18.53 -13.29 12.52
N GLU A 140 17.19 -13.23 12.61
CA GLU A 140 16.40 -12.03 12.32
C GLU A 140 16.73 -10.89 13.30
N LEU A 141 16.81 -11.18 14.61
CA LEU A 141 17.24 -10.20 15.60
C LEU A 141 18.67 -9.69 15.35
N LYS A 142 19.58 -10.56 14.90
CA LYS A 142 20.96 -10.16 14.56
C LYS A 142 21.00 -9.27 13.32
N ALA A 143 20.13 -9.52 12.33
CA ALA A 143 20.05 -8.74 11.11
C ALA A 143 19.49 -7.31 11.35
N ILE A 144 18.70 -7.11 12.41
CA ILE A 144 18.21 -5.77 12.80
C ILE A 144 19.38 -4.96 13.42
N PRO A 145 19.60 -3.70 13.00
CA PRO A 145 20.64 -2.83 13.56
C PRO A 145 20.54 -2.69 15.10
N ARG A 146 21.68 -2.56 15.76
CA ARG A 146 21.82 -2.63 17.24
C ARG A 146 20.79 -1.77 17.99
N LYS A 147 20.58 -0.53 17.57
CA LYS A 147 19.65 0.39 18.24
C LYS A 147 18.20 -0.11 18.15
N GLN A 148 17.76 -0.46 16.97
CA GLN A 148 16.40 -0.96 16.73
C GLN A 148 16.19 -2.34 17.38
N ARG A 149 17.18 -3.23 17.33
CA ARG A 149 17.16 -4.53 18.00
C ARG A 149 16.98 -4.40 19.52
N ALA A 150 17.55 -3.36 20.15
CA ALA A 150 17.34 -3.11 21.57
C ALA A 150 15.86 -2.79 21.88
N GLU A 151 15.18 -2.03 21.02
CA GLU A 151 13.75 -1.73 21.17
C GLU A 151 12.89 -3.00 20.99
N VAL A 152 13.22 -3.85 20.00
CA VAL A 152 12.54 -5.14 19.82
C VAL A 152 12.72 -6.03 21.06
N ARG A 153 13.95 -6.16 21.59
CA ARG A 153 14.21 -6.94 22.81
C ARG A 153 13.46 -6.41 24.02
N ARG A 154 13.38 -5.08 24.15
CA ARG A 154 12.57 -4.47 25.20
C ARG A 154 11.09 -4.83 25.06
N ALA A 155 10.56 -4.80 23.83
CA ALA A 155 9.19 -5.17 23.56
C ALA A 155 8.89 -6.64 23.87
N LEU A 156 9.83 -7.54 23.57
CA LEU A 156 9.74 -8.97 23.89
C LEU A 156 9.75 -9.26 25.41
N GLY A 157 10.23 -8.32 26.22
CA GLY A 157 10.19 -8.41 27.69
C GLY A 157 8.88 -7.96 28.32
N PHE A 158 7.94 -7.41 27.56
CA PHE A 158 6.62 -7.03 28.04
C PHE A 158 5.61 -8.17 27.86
N ASP A 159 4.61 -8.22 28.74
CA ASP A 159 3.46 -9.12 28.58
C ASP A 159 2.48 -8.53 27.57
N LEU A 160 2.72 -8.82 26.29
CA LEU A 160 1.91 -8.38 25.17
C LEU A 160 1.34 -9.57 24.41
N ASN A 161 0.04 -9.54 24.14
CA ASN A 161 -0.62 -10.57 23.36
C ASN A 161 -0.50 -10.28 21.85
N ILE A 162 -0.27 -11.32 21.05
CA ILE A 162 -0.14 -11.27 19.60
C ILE A 162 -1.23 -12.15 18.99
N GLU A 163 -2.10 -11.56 18.19
CA GLU A 163 -3.17 -12.29 17.50
C GLU A 163 -3.10 -12.01 16.00
N ALA A 164 -3.32 -13.05 15.19
CA ALA A 164 -3.46 -12.94 13.75
C ALA A 164 -4.84 -13.45 13.32
N GLY A 165 -5.49 -12.76 12.38
CA GLY A 165 -6.80 -13.17 11.89
C GLY A 165 -7.38 -12.18 10.89
N ARG A 166 -8.63 -12.48 10.43
CA ARG A 166 -9.34 -11.65 9.44
C ARG A 166 -10.85 -11.65 9.61
N SER A 167 -11.32 -12.11 10.76
CA SER A 167 -12.75 -12.08 11.10
C SER A 167 -13.29 -10.65 11.24
N ALA A 168 -14.59 -10.51 11.37
CA ALA A 168 -15.22 -9.20 11.59
C ALA A 168 -14.67 -8.47 12.82
N ARG A 169 -14.25 -9.23 13.86
CA ARG A 169 -13.62 -8.69 15.08
C ARG A 169 -12.25 -8.08 14.76
N GLU A 170 -11.35 -8.85 14.12
CA GLU A 170 -10.00 -8.37 13.79
C GLU A 170 -10.05 -7.16 12.85
N ARG A 171 -10.97 -7.15 11.87
CA ARG A 171 -11.19 -6.00 10.96
C ARG A 171 -11.61 -4.76 11.73
N ALA A 172 -12.54 -4.89 12.68
CA ALA A 172 -13.00 -3.76 13.50
C ALA A 172 -11.88 -3.22 14.40
N VAL A 173 -11.12 -4.11 15.03
CA VAL A 173 -9.96 -3.78 15.88
C VAL A 173 -8.89 -3.07 15.06
N HIS A 174 -8.49 -3.64 13.92
CA HIS A 174 -7.50 -3.04 13.04
C HIS A 174 -7.91 -1.62 12.61
N TYR A 175 -9.15 -1.46 12.14
CA TYR A 175 -9.63 -0.16 11.71
C TYR A 175 -9.57 0.89 12.83
N ALA A 176 -9.96 0.52 14.05
CA ALA A 176 -9.92 1.43 15.21
C ALA A 176 -8.48 1.88 15.54
N VAL A 177 -7.53 0.92 15.62
CA VAL A 177 -6.11 1.21 15.89
C VAL A 177 -5.49 2.04 14.76
N TYR A 178 -5.72 1.65 13.50
CA TYR A 178 -5.18 2.33 12.35
C TYR A 178 -5.74 3.76 12.21
N ALA A 179 -7.04 3.94 12.42
CA ALA A 179 -7.69 5.26 12.37
C ALA A 179 -7.11 6.23 13.41
N GLU A 180 -6.89 5.76 14.64
CA GLU A 180 -6.20 6.57 15.67
C GLU A 180 -4.77 6.89 15.25
N SER A 181 -4.04 5.91 14.74
CA SER A 181 -2.65 6.09 14.31
C SER A 181 -2.53 7.16 13.24
N VAL A 182 -3.29 7.08 12.15
CA VAL A 182 -3.20 8.05 11.04
C VAL A 182 -3.70 9.43 11.45
N ARG A 183 -4.75 9.52 12.30
CA ARG A 183 -5.20 10.79 12.86
C ARG A 183 -4.09 11.46 13.69
N ASN A 184 -3.37 10.70 14.52
CA ASN A 184 -2.24 11.21 15.31
C ASN A 184 -1.07 11.69 14.42
N LEU A 185 -0.95 11.15 13.21
CA LEU A 185 0.02 11.59 12.19
C LEU A 185 -0.49 12.80 11.37
N GLY A 186 -1.76 13.16 11.49
CA GLY A 186 -2.35 14.27 10.73
C GLY A 186 -2.87 13.85 9.35
N THR A 187 -3.16 12.57 9.16
CA THR A 187 -3.63 12.00 7.89
C THR A 187 -5.05 11.47 8.05
N PRO A 188 -5.98 11.74 7.11
CA PRO A 188 -7.31 11.16 7.11
C PRO A 188 -7.25 9.65 6.87
N VAL A 189 -8.10 8.90 7.60
CA VAL A 189 -8.24 7.44 7.43
C VAL A 189 -9.01 7.13 6.16
N PHE A 190 -8.64 6.03 5.48
CA PHE A 190 -9.40 5.50 4.35
C PHE A 190 -10.75 4.95 4.78
N PRO A 191 -11.72 4.81 3.83
CA PRO A 191 -13.00 4.17 4.13
C PRO A 191 -12.80 2.75 4.68
N ARG A 192 -13.55 2.39 5.72
CA ARG A 192 -13.53 1.04 6.28
C ARG A 192 -13.84 -0.02 5.22
N SER A 193 -14.76 0.28 4.32
CA SER A 193 -15.11 -0.57 3.19
C SER A 193 -13.90 -0.98 2.33
N LEU A 194 -12.88 -0.11 2.17
CA LEU A 194 -11.67 -0.47 1.42
C LEU A 194 -10.96 -1.68 2.07
N PHE A 195 -10.79 -1.65 3.39
CA PHE A 195 -10.14 -2.73 4.15
C PHE A 195 -10.98 -4.02 4.08
N ASP A 196 -12.29 -3.91 4.23
CA ASP A 196 -13.20 -5.05 4.19
C ASP A 196 -13.19 -5.72 2.79
N TYR A 197 -13.27 -4.93 1.71
CA TYR A 197 -13.21 -5.46 0.34
C TYR A 197 -11.84 -6.06 0.01
N VAL A 198 -10.75 -5.42 0.42
CA VAL A 198 -9.40 -5.97 0.23
C VAL A 198 -9.26 -7.33 0.92
N LEU A 199 -9.66 -7.46 2.18
CA LEU A 199 -9.60 -8.73 2.91
C LEU A 199 -10.50 -9.81 2.30
N ASN A 200 -11.60 -9.43 1.67
CA ASN A 200 -12.48 -10.37 0.95
C ASN A 200 -11.87 -10.83 -0.38
N GLU A 201 -11.31 -9.91 -1.16
CA GLU A 201 -10.74 -10.21 -2.49
C GLU A 201 -9.44 -11.02 -2.39
N PHE A 202 -8.61 -10.74 -1.39
CA PHE A 202 -7.32 -11.42 -1.22
C PHE A 202 -7.42 -12.67 -0.33
N GLY A 203 -8.48 -12.83 0.45
CA GLY A 203 -8.71 -14.04 1.25
C GLY A 203 -7.49 -14.45 2.07
N GLU A 204 -7.01 -15.69 1.87
CA GLU A 204 -5.82 -16.23 2.56
C GLU A 204 -4.51 -15.51 2.20
N ASP A 205 -4.46 -14.77 1.11
CA ASP A 205 -3.32 -13.93 0.73
C ASP A 205 -3.29 -12.58 1.48
N SER A 206 -4.12 -12.41 2.51
CA SER A 206 -4.11 -11.23 3.39
C SER A 206 -4.55 -11.59 4.80
N ASP A 207 -4.00 -10.91 5.80
CA ASP A 207 -4.44 -11.00 7.19
C ASP A 207 -4.12 -9.73 7.98
N ILE A 208 -4.56 -9.73 9.23
CA ILE A 208 -4.32 -8.67 10.21
C ILE A 208 -3.56 -9.29 11.37
N LEU A 209 -2.46 -8.66 11.77
CA LEU A 209 -1.75 -8.97 13.00
C LEU A 209 -1.93 -7.82 13.99
N THR A 210 -2.33 -8.13 15.23
CA THR A 210 -2.62 -7.15 16.27
C THR A 210 -1.84 -7.46 17.53
N ILE A 211 -1.30 -6.41 18.16
CA ILE A 211 -0.67 -6.44 19.47
C ILE A 211 -1.62 -5.80 20.48
N SER A 212 -1.88 -6.52 21.57
CA SER A 212 -2.73 -6.05 22.67
C SER A 212 -1.96 -6.07 23.99
N GLN A 213 -2.30 -5.14 24.89
CA GLN A 213 -1.81 -5.07 26.24
C GLN A 213 -3.00 -5.11 27.21
N ASN A 214 -3.02 -6.10 28.13
CA ASN A 214 -4.15 -6.35 29.03
C ASN A 214 -5.53 -6.38 28.29
N GLY A 215 -5.59 -7.06 27.16
CA GLY A 215 -6.78 -7.16 26.32
C GLY A 215 -7.13 -5.92 25.48
N VAL A 216 -6.37 -4.82 25.61
CA VAL A 216 -6.58 -3.60 24.85
C VAL A 216 -5.68 -3.59 23.61
N PRO A 217 -6.21 -3.57 22.38
CA PRO A 217 -5.42 -3.47 21.15
C PRO A 217 -4.69 -2.13 21.06
N ILE A 218 -3.38 -2.17 20.85
CA ILE A 218 -2.52 -0.97 20.82
C ILE A 218 -1.72 -0.81 19.54
N SER A 219 -1.50 -1.89 18.78
CA SER A 219 -0.83 -1.81 17.47
C SER A 219 -1.40 -2.87 16.54
N SER A 220 -1.53 -2.57 15.25
CA SER A 220 -2.10 -3.50 14.28
C SER A 220 -1.59 -3.21 12.87
N VAL A 221 -1.49 -4.26 12.04
CA VAL A 221 -1.12 -4.16 10.63
C VAL A 221 -1.93 -5.14 9.79
N LEU A 222 -2.46 -4.64 8.66
CA LEU A 222 -3.01 -5.45 7.58
C LEU A 222 -1.89 -5.69 6.57
N SER A 223 -1.67 -6.95 6.21
CA SER A 223 -0.59 -7.38 5.34
C SER A 223 -1.10 -8.21 4.16
N PHE A 224 -0.37 -8.16 3.05
CA PHE A 224 -0.54 -9.05 1.90
C PHE A 224 0.57 -10.07 1.83
N TYR A 225 0.25 -11.23 1.28
CA TYR A 225 1.19 -12.31 0.97
C TYR A 225 1.17 -12.56 -0.53
N TYR A 226 2.30 -12.38 -1.18
CA TYR A 226 2.38 -12.54 -2.62
C TYR A 226 3.74 -13.07 -3.05
N ARG A 227 3.77 -14.21 -3.73
CA ARG A 227 5.00 -14.82 -4.27
C ARG A 227 6.14 -14.91 -3.26
N GLY A 228 5.84 -15.45 -2.07
CA GLY A 228 6.82 -15.62 -1.00
C GLY A 228 7.28 -14.32 -0.32
N SER A 229 6.59 -13.21 -0.57
CA SER A 229 6.81 -11.94 0.11
C SER A 229 5.65 -11.60 1.03
N VAL A 230 5.93 -11.08 2.23
CA VAL A 230 4.95 -10.39 3.07
C VAL A 230 5.08 -8.88 2.88
N MET A 231 3.95 -8.21 2.76
CA MET A 231 3.86 -6.76 2.51
C MET A 231 2.97 -6.13 3.60
N PRO A 232 3.53 -5.61 4.73
CA PRO A 232 2.76 -4.81 5.69
C PRO A 232 2.28 -3.52 5.03
N TYR A 233 0.99 -3.39 4.84
CA TYR A 233 0.44 -2.35 3.98
C TYR A 233 -0.19 -1.19 4.76
N TRP A 234 -1.16 -1.49 5.61
CA TRP A 234 -1.75 -0.50 6.50
C TRP A 234 -1.49 -0.90 7.95
N GLY A 235 -0.58 -0.18 8.59
CA GLY A 235 -0.19 -0.48 9.96
C GLY A 235 0.04 0.77 10.78
N GLY A 236 -0.07 0.60 12.10
CA GLY A 236 0.19 1.68 13.04
C GLY A 236 -0.15 1.29 14.46
N GLY A 237 0.06 2.24 15.38
CA GLY A 237 -0.23 2.07 16.78
C GLY A 237 -0.91 3.28 17.40
N THR A 238 -1.65 3.04 18.47
CA THR A 238 -2.25 4.06 19.33
C THR A 238 -1.17 4.88 20.05
N ARG A 239 -1.56 5.93 20.75
CA ARG A 239 -0.58 6.69 21.58
C ARG A 239 0.10 5.81 22.62
N SER A 240 -0.62 4.88 23.23
CA SER A 240 -0.09 3.96 24.25
C SER A 240 0.94 2.98 23.70
N ALA A 241 0.88 2.62 22.42
CA ALA A 241 1.81 1.69 21.77
C ALA A 241 3.30 2.08 21.96
N ARG A 242 3.60 3.37 22.07
CA ARG A 242 4.98 3.85 22.22
C ARG A 242 5.62 3.40 23.54
N GLY A 243 4.89 3.47 24.64
CA GLY A 243 5.37 3.04 25.97
C GLY A 243 5.77 1.57 25.98
N TRP A 244 5.02 0.74 25.26
CA TRP A 244 5.18 -0.71 25.16
C TRP A 244 6.05 -1.16 23.98
N ARG A 245 6.59 -0.25 23.17
CA ARG A 245 7.31 -0.59 21.93
C ARG A 245 6.49 -1.52 21.02
N ALA A 246 5.16 -1.40 21.05
CA ALA A 246 4.26 -2.36 20.40
C ALA A 246 4.41 -2.38 18.87
N ASN A 247 4.79 -1.25 18.23
CA ASN A 247 5.09 -1.25 16.81
C ASN A 247 6.37 -2.04 16.48
N ASP A 248 7.35 -2.02 17.37
CA ASP A 248 8.60 -2.78 17.19
C ASP A 248 8.31 -4.28 17.33
N LEU A 249 7.49 -4.66 18.31
CA LEU A 249 7.02 -6.05 18.43
C LEU A 249 6.17 -6.46 17.22
N LEU A 250 5.28 -5.59 16.74
CA LEU A 250 4.37 -5.87 15.63
C LEU A 250 5.14 -6.31 14.38
N TYR A 251 6.16 -5.55 13.97
CA TYR A 251 6.92 -5.89 12.77
C TYR A 251 7.82 -7.10 12.95
N PHE A 252 8.41 -7.28 14.13
CA PHE A 252 9.16 -8.50 14.42
C PHE A 252 8.26 -9.75 14.44
N ALA A 253 7.10 -9.66 15.09
CA ALA A 253 6.10 -10.72 15.09
C ALA A 253 5.57 -11.03 13.68
N LEU A 254 5.37 -10.00 12.84
CA LEU A 254 4.99 -10.20 11.45
C LEU A 254 6.08 -10.93 10.64
N MET A 255 7.36 -10.65 10.89
CA MET A 255 8.47 -11.40 10.25
C MET A 255 8.43 -12.89 10.62
N ARG A 256 8.18 -13.19 11.91
CA ARG A 256 7.99 -14.57 12.40
C ARG A 256 6.79 -15.24 11.76
N HIS A 257 5.63 -14.56 11.77
CA HIS A 257 4.39 -15.05 11.18
C HIS A 257 4.53 -15.30 9.68
N ALA A 258 5.20 -14.42 8.95
CA ALA A 258 5.47 -14.56 7.54
C ALA A 258 6.38 -15.76 7.23
N ARG A 259 7.43 -16.01 8.03
CA ARG A 259 8.27 -17.22 7.88
C ARG A 259 7.45 -18.50 8.10
N ALA A 260 6.60 -18.52 9.11
CA ALA A 260 5.71 -19.67 9.37
C ALA A 260 4.75 -19.94 8.19
N ARG A 261 4.43 -18.91 7.39
CA ARG A 261 3.66 -19.00 6.14
C ARG A 261 4.53 -19.29 4.90
N GLY A 262 5.81 -19.57 5.07
CA GLY A 262 6.72 -19.87 3.95
C GLY A 262 7.25 -18.64 3.20
N CYS A 263 7.07 -17.43 3.70
CA CYS A 263 7.65 -16.25 3.09
C CYS A 263 9.17 -16.19 3.32
N THR A 264 9.88 -15.74 2.29
CA THR A 264 11.34 -15.58 2.31
C THR A 264 11.76 -14.11 2.19
N ARG A 265 10.80 -13.20 1.95
CA ARG A 265 11.04 -11.78 1.70
C ARG A 265 10.06 -10.94 2.51
N PHE A 266 10.55 -9.84 3.05
CA PHE A 266 9.75 -8.79 3.69
C PHE A 266 9.83 -7.53 2.84
N ASP A 267 8.70 -7.08 2.31
CA ASP A 267 8.56 -5.84 1.56
C ASP A 267 7.87 -4.80 2.42
N PHE A 268 8.66 -3.92 3.00
CA PHE A 268 8.17 -2.87 3.90
C PHE A 268 7.41 -1.74 3.16
N GLY A 269 7.29 -1.89 1.84
CA GLY A 269 6.60 -0.93 0.98
C GLY A 269 7.34 0.40 0.84
N ARG A 270 6.62 1.36 0.29
CA ARG A 270 7.13 2.69 -0.07
C ARG A 270 7.18 3.65 1.13
N SER A 271 8.16 4.57 1.10
CA SER A 271 8.12 5.80 1.90
C SER A 271 8.63 6.99 1.09
N LYS A 272 8.13 8.19 1.41
CA LYS A 272 8.68 9.43 0.86
C LYS A 272 10.04 9.72 1.51
N VAL A 273 11.02 10.09 0.69
CA VAL A 273 12.36 10.45 1.13
C VAL A 273 12.30 11.59 2.15
N GLY A 274 13.11 11.53 3.20
CA GLY A 274 13.17 12.55 4.26
C GLY A 274 12.06 12.49 5.31
N THR A 275 11.13 11.51 5.24
CA THR A 275 10.06 11.37 6.25
C THR A 275 10.45 10.48 7.43
N GLY A 276 9.68 10.57 8.53
CA GLY A 276 9.84 9.68 9.67
C GLY A 276 9.63 8.20 9.33
N ALA A 277 8.71 7.90 8.40
CA ALA A 277 8.49 6.54 7.92
C ALA A 277 9.70 6.00 7.12
N TYR A 278 10.36 6.86 6.34
CA TYR A 278 11.60 6.53 5.64
C TYR A 278 12.72 6.20 6.65
N ALA A 279 12.92 7.08 7.65
CA ALA A 279 13.93 6.87 8.69
C ALA A 279 13.64 5.61 9.52
N PHE A 280 12.38 5.35 9.85
CA PHE A 280 11.97 4.16 10.58
C PHE A 280 12.39 2.87 9.84
N LYS A 281 12.11 2.76 8.55
CA LYS A 281 12.48 1.59 7.74
C LYS A 281 13.99 1.40 7.63
N LYS A 282 14.75 2.50 7.48
CA LYS A 282 16.22 2.46 7.54
C LYS A 282 16.74 1.96 8.90
N ASN A 283 16.12 2.38 9.99
CA ASN A 283 16.49 1.93 11.33
C ASN A 283 16.28 0.41 11.52
N TRP A 284 15.39 -0.21 10.72
CA TRP A 284 15.17 -1.65 10.68
C TRP A 284 16.17 -2.41 9.80
N GLY A 285 17.14 -1.72 9.19
CA GLY A 285 18.15 -2.34 8.33
C GLY A 285 17.66 -2.64 6.92
N PHE A 286 16.69 -1.86 6.43
CA PHE A 286 16.26 -1.93 5.04
C PHE A 286 16.93 -0.82 4.23
N ASP A 287 17.57 -1.21 3.14
CA ASP A 287 18.16 -0.26 2.20
C ASP A 287 17.09 0.30 1.27
N PRO A 288 17.07 1.63 1.05
CA PRO A 288 16.14 2.26 0.15
C PRO A 288 16.50 1.96 -1.30
N VAL A 289 15.49 1.59 -2.09
CA VAL A 289 15.58 1.48 -3.55
C VAL A 289 14.67 2.51 -4.16
N GLN A 290 15.18 3.39 -5.01
CA GLN A 290 14.37 4.45 -5.61
C GLN A 290 13.25 3.87 -6.47
N LEU A 291 12.05 4.43 -6.31
CA LEU A 291 10.88 4.09 -7.10
C LEU A 291 10.72 5.14 -8.20
N ARG A 292 10.38 4.66 -9.39
CA ARG A 292 10.14 5.53 -10.54
C ARG A 292 8.65 5.71 -10.74
N TYR A 293 8.23 6.97 -10.82
CA TYR A 293 6.88 7.37 -11.22
C TYR A 293 6.96 8.22 -12.46
N ALA A 294 6.02 8.04 -13.37
CA ALA A 294 5.93 8.80 -14.60
C ALA A 294 4.59 9.54 -14.64
N THR A 295 4.61 10.85 -14.92
CA THR A 295 3.41 11.68 -14.94
C THR A 295 3.29 12.37 -16.29
N LEU A 296 2.06 12.40 -16.86
CA LEU A 296 1.71 13.13 -18.05
C LEU A 296 0.64 14.18 -17.70
N GLY A 297 0.87 15.43 -18.13
CA GLY A 297 0.04 16.57 -17.76
C GLY A 297 0.41 17.20 -16.42
N PRO A 298 -0.38 18.18 -15.92
CA PRO A 298 -0.10 18.84 -14.65
C PRO A 298 -0.26 17.87 -13.50
N GLY A 299 0.86 17.47 -12.89
CA GLY A 299 0.89 16.51 -11.78
C GLY A 299 0.03 16.97 -10.59
N ARG A 300 -0.64 16.02 -9.93
CA ARG A 300 -1.36 16.29 -8.68
C ARG A 300 -0.34 16.37 -7.55
N SER A 301 0.01 17.59 -7.13
CA SER A 301 0.87 17.79 -5.96
C SER A 301 0.06 17.75 -4.66
N ILE A 302 -0.40 16.56 -4.26
CA ILE A 302 -0.98 16.37 -2.93
C ILE A 302 0.16 15.95 -1.98
N ASN A 303 0.79 16.93 -1.36
CA ASN A 303 1.86 16.69 -0.41
C ASN A 303 1.45 17.16 0.98
N PRO A 304 1.09 16.25 1.92
CA PRO A 304 0.77 16.64 3.30
C PRO A 304 1.91 17.33 4.04
N LEU A 305 3.15 17.22 3.55
CA LEU A 305 4.32 17.89 4.09
C LEU A 305 4.54 19.28 3.50
N ASP A 306 3.75 19.69 2.52
CA ASP A 306 3.79 21.05 1.97
C ASP A 306 3.46 22.06 3.10
N PRO A 307 4.26 23.11 3.30
CA PRO A 307 4.00 24.14 4.29
C PRO A 307 2.58 24.72 4.26
N ARG A 308 1.95 24.73 3.08
CA ARG A 308 0.55 25.17 2.91
C ARG A 308 -0.47 24.35 3.71
N TYR A 309 -0.18 23.09 3.99
CA TYR A 309 -1.08 22.19 4.73
C TYR A 309 -0.73 22.05 6.21
N ARG A 310 0.29 22.75 6.72
CA ARG A 310 0.74 22.62 8.12
C ARG A 310 -0.37 22.88 9.12
N PHE A 311 -1.17 23.90 8.89
CA PHE A 311 -2.29 24.26 9.77
C PHE A 311 -3.38 23.16 9.74
N GLN A 312 -3.78 22.70 8.57
CA GLN A 312 -4.77 21.64 8.40
C GLN A 312 -4.31 20.34 9.05
N VAL A 313 -3.04 19.97 8.88
CA VAL A 313 -2.43 18.78 9.51
C VAL A 313 -2.41 18.93 11.03
N ALA A 314 -2.06 20.12 11.57
CA ALA A 314 -2.08 20.37 13.01
C ALA A 314 -3.51 20.28 13.57
N LEU A 315 -4.47 20.92 12.92
CA LEU A 315 -5.89 20.85 13.29
C LEU A 315 -6.39 19.40 13.29
N TRP A 316 -6.03 18.61 12.26
CA TRP A 316 -6.42 17.20 12.13
C TRP A 316 -5.92 16.37 13.31
N LYS A 317 -4.67 16.57 13.77
CA LYS A 317 -4.08 15.85 14.91
C LYS A 317 -4.85 16.06 16.22
N HIS A 318 -5.53 17.18 16.37
CA HIS A 318 -6.31 17.54 17.56
C HIS A 318 -7.81 17.24 17.43
N MET A 319 -8.27 16.82 16.24
CA MET A 319 -9.68 16.54 16.00
C MET A 319 -10.14 15.33 16.83
N PRO A 320 -11.34 15.35 17.44
CA PRO A 320 -11.93 14.18 18.07
C PRO A 320 -11.97 13.00 17.10
N LEU A 321 -11.59 11.81 17.56
CA LEU A 321 -11.46 10.63 16.69
C LEU A 321 -12.76 10.28 15.96
N ALA A 322 -13.91 10.42 16.63
CA ALA A 322 -15.22 10.19 16.01
C ALA A 322 -15.50 11.10 14.81
N VAL A 323 -15.09 12.38 14.92
CA VAL A 323 -15.22 13.35 13.82
C VAL A 323 -14.24 13.03 12.69
N ALA A 324 -12.97 12.77 13.05
CA ALA A 324 -11.94 12.38 12.08
C ALA A 324 -12.34 11.12 11.29
N ASN A 325 -12.93 10.13 11.96
CA ASN A 325 -13.38 8.89 11.33
C ASN A 325 -14.62 9.06 10.43
N ARG A 326 -15.40 10.11 10.64
CA ARG A 326 -16.57 10.43 9.79
C ARG A 326 -16.17 11.22 8.54
N ILE A 327 -15.26 12.17 8.68
CA ILE A 327 -14.82 13.07 7.59
C ILE A 327 -13.66 12.46 6.80
N GLY A 328 -12.76 11.75 7.49
CA GLY A 328 -11.55 11.16 6.91
C GLY A 328 -11.80 10.34 5.66
N PRO A 329 -12.75 9.39 5.66
CA PRO A 329 -13.06 8.58 4.49
C PRO A 329 -13.48 9.37 3.26
N ILE A 330 -14.17 10.50 3.45
CA ILE A 330 -14.62 11.38 2.34
C ILE A 330 -13.40 12.06 1.70
N ILE A 331 -12.46 12.51 2.50
CA ILE A 331 -11.23 13.15 2.01
C ILE A 331 -10.27 12.10 1.42
N ALA A 332 -10.02 11.02 2.16
CA ALA A 332 -8.99 10.04 1.83
C ALA A 332 -9.27 9.28 0.53
N ARG A 333 -10.53 9.02 0.18
CA ARG A 333 -10.88 8.38 -1.11
C ARG A 333 -10.47 9.21 -2.33
N GLY A 334 -10.19 10.50 -2.16
CA GLY A 334 -9.69 11.38 -3.22
C GLY A 334 -8.17 11.47 -3.30
N LEU A 335 -7.44 10.80 -2.39
CA LEU A 335 -5.98 10.84 -2.29
C LEU A 335 -5.28 9.71 -3.06
N GLY A 336 -6.02 8.76 -3.61
CA GLY A 336 -5.59 7.51 -4.22
C GLY A 336 -4.53 7.53 -5.28
#